data_c6e5b69af7f7720bf8d5e12799a242ae
#
_entry.id   c6e5b69af7f7720bf8d5e12799a242ae
#
_cell.length_a   1.000
_cell.length_b   1.000
_cell.length_c   1.000
_cell.angle_alpha   90.00
_cell.angle_beta   90.00
_cell.angle_gamma   90.00
#
_symmetry.space_group_name_H-M   'P 1'
#
loop_
_entity.id
_entity.type
_entity.pdbx_description
1 polymer ?
#
loop_
_entity_poly.entity_id
_entity_poly.type
_entity_poly.pdbx_seq_one_letter_code
_entity_poly.pdbx_strand_id
1 'polypeptide(L)'
;MKLLYAEDEIAMSEAVVDILTYHKYIVDAVYDGEQALAFAMSEQYDGIILDIMMPKKDGLEVLKELRSSGCRTPILLLTAKAEIEDQICGLDL
;
A
#
# COMPACT_ATOMS: atom_id res chain seq x y z
N MET A 1 -13.05 -6.58 5.73
CA MET A 1 -11.70 -6.71 5.16
C MET A 1 -10.75 -5.73 5.81
N LYS A 2 -9.56 -6.17 6.09
CA LYS A 2 -8.53 -5.34 6.69
C LYS A 2 -7.48 -4.98 5.64
N LEU A 3 -7.23 -3.69 5.46
CA LEU A 3 -6.32 -3.17 4.45
C LEU A 3 -5.18 -2.39 5.09
N LEU A 4 -4.00 -2.51 4.49
CA LEU A 4 -2.87 -1.64 4.81
C LEU A 4 -2.75 -0.62 3.68
N TYR A 5 -2.65 0.66 4.05
CA TYR A 5 -2.54 1.72 3.05
C TYR A 5 -1.34 2.60 3.39
N ALA A 6 -0.41 2.70 2.46
CA ALA A 6 0.82 3.46 2.63
C ALA A 6 0.83 4.66 1.69
N GLU A 7 0.89 5.85 2.26
CA GLU A 7 0.87 7.10 1.53
C GLU A 7 1.52 8.18 2.40
N ASP A 8 2.54 8.86 1.88
CA ASP A 8 3.27 9.85 2.68
C ASP A 8 2.58 11.21 2.73
N GLU A 9 1.68 11.50 1.80
CA GLU A 9 0.93 12.75 1.84
C GLU A 9 -0.27 12.60 2.76
N ILE A 10 -0.23 13.32 3.89
CA ILE A 10 -1.22 13.12 4.96
C ILE A 10 -2.65 13.43 4.48
N ALA A 11 -2.82 14.52 3.74
CA ALA A 11 -4.16 14.90 3.28
C ALA A 11 -4.76 13.84 2.35
N MET A 12 -3.95 13.30 1.45
CA MET A 12 -4.40 12.23 0.57
C MET A 12 -4.72 10.97 1.35
N SER A 13 -3.86 10.64 2.31
CA SER A 13 -4.07 9.47 3.15
C SER A 13 -5.40 9.56 3.88
N GLU A 14 -5.68 10.69 4.51
CA GLU A 14 -6.92 10.89 5.26
C GLU A 14 -8.14 10.76 4.36
N ALA A 15 -8.07 11.35 3.16
CA ALA A 15 -9.19 11.30 2.23
C ALA A 15 -9.50 9.85 1.81
N VAL A 16 -8.46 9.09 1.49
CA VAL A 16 -8.64 7.71 1.04
C VAL A 16 -9.11 6.83 2.21
N VAL A 17 -8.53 7.02 3.39
CA VAL A 17 -8.95 6.26 4.57
C VAL A 17 -10.44 6.51 4.86
N ASP A 18 -10.89 7.76 4.74
CA ASP A 18 -12.30 8.07 4.97
C ASP A 18 -13.20 7.34 3.99
N ILE A 19 -12.82 7.30 2.72
CA ILE A 19 -13.59 6.60 1.69
C ILE A 19 -13.65 5.11 1.99
N LEU A 20 -12.51 4.52 2.30
CA LEU A 20 -12.45 3.09 2.56
C LEU A 20 -13.22 2.72 3.82
N THR A 21 -13.11 3.53 4.85
CA THR A 21 -13.84 3.30 6.10
C THR A 21 -15.35 3.41 5.88
N TYR A 22 -15.77 4.36 5.06
CA TYR A 22 -17.18 4.50 4.70
C TYR A 22 -17.70 3.19 4.08
N HIS A 23 -16.87 2.52 3.31
CA HIS A 23 -17.24 1.24 2.69
C HIS A 23 -16.98 0.04 3.59
N LYS A 24 -16.81 0.27 4.87
CA LYS A 24 -16.72 -0.78 5.91
C LYS A 24 -15.41 -1.54 5.92
N TYR A 25 -14.37 -1.02 5.30
CA TYR A 25 -13.04 -1.61 5.45
C TYR A 25 -12.39 -1.14 6.74
N ILE A 26 -11.56 -2.00 7.32
CA ILE A 26 -10.68 -1.63 8.42
C ILE A 26 -9.34 -1.29 7.79
N VAL A 27 -8.84 -0.09 8.05
CA VAL A 27 -7.64 0.41 7.36
C VAL A 27 -6.58 0.81 8.37
N ASP A 28 -5.38 0.26 8.21
CA ASP A 28 -4.19 0.75 8.92
C ASP A 28 -3.43 1.65 7.95
N ALA A 29 -3.24 2.91 8.33
CA ALA A 29 -2.54 3.88 7.50
C ALA A 29 -1.11 4.05 7.98
N VAL A 30 -0.16 3.96 7.06
CA VAL A 30 1.25 4.21 7.33
C VAL A 30 1.77 5.23 6.31
N TYR A 31 2.94 5.80 6.54
CA TYR A 31 3.33 7.01 5.84
C TYR A 31 4.69 6.92 5.14
N ASP A 32 5.35 5.77 5.22
CA ASP A 32 6.58 5.54 4.47
C ASP A 32 6.74 4.04 4.21
N GLY A 33 7.73 3.72 3.38
CA GLY A 33 7.92 2.33 2.96
C GLY A 33 8.43 1.42 4.06
N GLU A 34 9.19 1.95 5.00
CA GLU A 34 9.67 1.13 6.11
C GLU A 34 8.53 0.73 7.02
N GLN A 35 7.64 1.67 7.32
CA GLN A 35 6.44 1.36 8.10
C GLN A 35 5.55 0.36 7.37
N ALA A 36 5.39 0.54 6.06
CA ALA A 36 4.57 -0.36 5.26
C ALA A 36 5.11 -1.78 5.35
N LEU A 37 6.41 -1.95 5.19
CA LEU A 37 7.03 -3.26 5.27
C LEU A 37 6.86 -3.87 6.65
N ALA A 38 7.12 -3.09 7.70
CA ALA A 38 7.03 -3.59 9.06
C ALA A 38 5.61 -4.05 9.40
N PHE A 39 4.61 -3.26 9.03
CA PHE A 39 3.21 -3.63 9.29
C PHE A 39 2.80 -4.85 8.49
N ALA A 40 3.17 -4.89 7.20
CA ALA A 40 2.80 -6.01 6.34
C ALA A 40 3.43 -7.33 6.81
N MET A 41 4.61 -7.26 7.42
CA MET A 41 5.29 -8.44 7.93
C MET A 41 4.74 -8.90 9.27
N SER A 42 4.16 -8.01 10.05
CA SER A 42 3.73 -8.33 11.42
C SER A 42 2.24 -8.60 11.56
N GLU A 43 1.44 -8.23 10.55
CA GLU A 43 -0.01 -8.37 10.61
C GLU A 43 -0.51 -9.03 9.35
N GLN A 44 -1.70 -9.61 9.42
CA GLN A 44 -2.33 -10.15 8.22
C GLN A 44 -3.32 -9.16 7.65
N TYR A 45 -3.19 -8.89 6.37
CA TYR A 45 -4.07 -8.00 5.65
C TYR A 45 -4.75 -8.74 4.50
N ASP A 46 -5.95 -8.32 4.16
CA ASP A 46 -6.65 -8.84 2.99
C ASP A 46 -6.17 -8.16 1.71
N GLY A 47 -5.62 -6.98 1.84
CA GLY A 47 -5.04 -6.26 0.71
C GLY A 47 -4.10 -5.18 1.21
N ILE A 48 -3.18 -4.77 0.35
CA ILE A 48 -2.20 -3.73 0.64
C ILE A 48 -2.23 -2.74 -0.51
N ILE A 49 -2.33 -1.45 -0.17
CA ILE A 49 -2.28 -0.38 -1.16
C ILE A 49 -1.03 0.44 -0.88
N LEU A 50 -0.15 0.53 -1.86
CA LEU A 50 1.13 1.22 -1.71
C LEU A 50 1.24 2.33 -2.73
N ASP A 51 1.57 3.53 -2.26
CA ASP A 51 2.02 4.58 -3.16
C ASP A 51 3.45 4.24 -3.59
N ILE A 52 3.75 4.42 -4.88
CA ILE A 52 5.10 4.14 -5.37
C ILE A 52 6.09 5.15 -4.81
N MET A 53 5.73 6.42 -4.79
CA MET A 53 6.64 7.50 -4.40
C MET A 53 6.54 7.78 -2.90
N MET A 54 7.35 7.09 -2.12
CA MET A 54 7.37 7.27 -0.67
C MET A 54 8.81 7.41 -0.18
N PRO A 55 9.03 8.14 0.94
CA PRO A 55 10.37 8.21 1.52
C PRO A 55 10.80 6.87 2.12
N LYS A 56 12.08 6.73 2.32
CA LYS A 56 12.78 5.59 2.92
C LYS A 56 12.79 4.38 2.00
N LYS A 57 11.63 3.81 1.67
CA LYS A 57 11.51 2.76 0.66
C LYS A 57 10.32 3.11 -0.22
N ASP A 58 10.48 3.02 -1.53
CA ASP A 58 9.35 3.27 -2.42
C ASP A 58 8.47 2.02 -2.49
N GLY A 59 7.31 2.17 -3.13
CA GLY A 59 6.34 1.09 -3.19
C GLY A 59 6.84 -0.14 -3.91
N LEU A 60 7.68 0.04 -4.93
CA LEU A 60 8.23 -1.10 -5.67
C LEU A 60 9.21 -1.89 -4.81
N GLU A 61 10.02 -1.19 -4.01
CA GLU A 61 10.93 -1.87 -3.09
C GLU A 61 10.17 -2.67 -2.04
N VAL A 62 9.11 -2.09 -1.48
CA VAL A 62 8.28 -2.78 -0.51
C VAL A 62 7.66 -4.02 -1.13
N LEU A 63 7.12 -3.89 -2.34
CA LEU A 63 6.52 -5.02 -3.04
C LEU A 63 7.52 -6.15 -3.22
N LYS A 64 8.73 -5.82 -3.68
CA LYS A 64 9.76 -6.83 -3.90
C LYS A 64 10.13 -7.56 -2.61
N GLU A 65 10.32 -6.80 -1.54
CA GLU A 65 10.69 -7.40 -0.26
C GLU A 65 9.58 -8.29 0.29
N LEU A 66 8.33 -7.87 0.14
CA LEU A 66 7.21 -8.68 0.60
C LEU A 66 7.12 -9.98 -0.20
N ARG A 67 7.24 -9.92 -1.52
CA ARG A 67 7.19 -11.14 -2.33
C ARG A 67 8.36 -12.07 -2.03
N SER A 68 9.55 -11.51 -1.81
CA SER A 68 10.72 -12.30 -1.45
C SER A 68 10.55 -13.01 -0.11
N SER A 69 9.80 -12.42 0.80
CA SER A 69 9.57 -13.02 2.12
C SER A 69 8.43 -14.03 2.12
N GLY A 70 7.78 -14.25 0.98
CA GLY A 70 6.68 -15.21 0.88
C GLY A 70 5.30 -14.63 1.07
N CYS A 71 5.18 -13.30 1.22
CA CYS A 71 3.89 -12.67 1.35
C CYS A 71 3.11 -12.78 0.04
N ARG A 72 1.88 -13.26 0.11
CA ARG A 72 1.01 -13.46 -1.06
C ARG A 72 -0.19 -12.53 -1.07
N THR A 73 -0.27 -11.61 -0.13
CA THR A 73 -1.39 -10.67 -0.04
C THR A 73 -1.47 -9.86 -1.34
N PRO A 74 -2.67 -9.65 -1.88
CA PRO A 74 -2.82 -8.79 -3.07
C PRO A 74 -2.32 -7.38 -2.77
N ILE A 75 -1.54 -6.84 -3.69
CA ILE A 75 -0.96 -5.51 -3.54
C ILE A 75 -1.32 -4.66 -4.75
N LEU A 76 -1.84 -3.46 -4.48
CA LEU A 76 -2.14 -2.47 -5.50
C LEU A 76 -1.14 -1.34 -5.37
N LEU A 77 -0.44 -1.03 -6.45
CA LEU A 77 0.49 0.10 -6.49
C LEU A 77 -0.19 1.29 -7.13
N LEU A 78 -0.02 2.45 -6.50
CA LEU A 78 -0.56 3.70 -7.01
C LEU A 78 0.59 4.63 -7.37
N THR A 79 0.38 5.46 -8.39
CA THR A 79 1.35 6.47 -8.76
C THR A 79 0.66 7.81 -8.92
N ALA A 80 1.32 8.86 -8.43
CA ALA A 80 0.78 10.21 -8.54
C ALA A 80 0.67 10.67 -9.97
N LYS A 81 1.41 10.07 -10.89
CA LYS A 81 1.38 10.46 -12.28
C LYS A 81 0.25 9.83 -13.07
N ALA A 82 -0.48 8.95 -12.45
CA ALA A 82 -1.72 8.42 -12.99
C ALA A 82 -1.61 7.83 -14.40
N GLU A 83 -0.52 7.17 -14.69
CA GLU A 83 -0.43 6.38 -15.90
C GLU A 83 -1.12 5.06 -15.63
N ILE A 84 -2.18 4.78 -16.34
CA ILE A 84 -3.00 3.61 -16.06
C ILE A 84 -2.19 2.32 -16.16
N GLU A 85 -1.34 2.23 -17.17
CA GLU A 85 -0.50 1.06 -17.34
C GLU A 85 0.41 0.83 -16.15
N ASP A 86 0.95 1.92 -15.61
CA ASP A 86 1.84 1.82 -14.46
C ASP A 86 1.10 1.35 -13.21
N GLN A 87 -0.14 1.78 -13.05
CA GLN A 87 -0.94 1.36 -11.91
C GLN A 87 -1.27 -0.12 -11.97
N ILE A 88 -1.48 -0.65 -13.15
CA ILE A 88 -1.83 -2.04 -13.32
C ILE A 88 -0.63 -2.95 -13.10
N CYS A 89 0.55 -2.51 -13.42
CA CYS A 89 1.77 -3.29 -13.34
C CYS A 89 1.97 -4.01 -12.02
N GLY A 90 1.54 -3.42 -10.94
CA GLY A 90 1.79 -3.98 -9.62
C GLY A 90 0.86 -5.10 -9.19
N LEU A 91 -0.22 -5.31 -9.92
CA LEU A 91 -1.27 -6.20 -9.46
C LEU A 91 -0.90 -7.68 -9.55
N ASP A 92 -0.09 -8.04 -10.50
CA ASP A 92 0.26 -9.44 -10.75
C ASP A 92 1.50 -9.88 -10.01
N LEU A 93 2.16 -8.99 -9.37
CA LEU A 93 3.38 -9.31 -8.64
C LEU A 93 3.09 -9.71 -7.21
#